data_4cd4bb49369c741cd23a5f675b6c89d8
#
_entry.id   4cd4bb49369c741cd23a5f675b6c89d8
#
_cell.length_a   1.000
_cell.length_b   1.000
_cell.length_c   1.000
_cell.angle_alpha   90.00
_cell.angle_beta   90.00
_cell.angle_gamma   90.00
#
_symmetry.space_group_name_H-M   'P 1'
#
loop_
_entity.id
_entity.type
_entity.pdbx_description
1 polymer ?
#
loop_
_entity_poly.entity_id
_entity_poly.type
_entity_poly.pdbx_seq_one_letter_code
_entity_poly.pdbx_strand_id
1 'polypeptide(L)'
;RSKITDVDRKAINEESEEFYKVITATKESFDQLKDAKKSLDLSRKIIEMQEDTLQKDLKKQMKEISSSLDSLSNLFMDPEGLKGIQRNPNTLNNRLWTARRYLGSSWTIPGQNAMKAVTNAREEAEETIKAVNEFIQVDYLLFQETINGLRVKIFKEMQPVKIE
;
A
#
# COMPACT_ATOMS: atom_id res chain seq x y z
N ARG A 1 5.03 3.95 -43.47
CA ARG A 1 4.20 3.90 -42.24
C ARG A 1 3.37 2.62 -42.32
N SER A 2 3.70 1.63 -41.50
CA SER A 2 2.90 0.41 -41.37
C SER A 2 1.53 0.81 -40.83
N LYS A 3 0.47 0.49 -41.58
CA LYS A 3 -0.90 0.73 -41.10
C LYS A 3 -1.19 -0.32 -40.03
N ILE A 4 -1.60 0.11 -38.82
CA ILE A 4 -2.11 -0.77 -37.79
C ILE A 4 -3.32 -1.51 -38.35
N THR A 5 -3.33 -2.83 -38.28
CA THR A 5 -4.46 -3.67 -38.66
C THR A 5 -5.52 -3.65 -37.55
N ASP A 6 -6.74 -4.05 -37.87
CA ASP A 6 -7.80 -4.18 -36.85
C ASP A 6 -7.48 -5.26 -35.81
N VAL A 7 -6.73 -6.30 -36.20
CA VAL A 7 -6.22 -7.35 -35.32
C VAL A 7 -5.23 -6.76 -34.32
N ASP A 8 -4.31 -5.92 -34.79
CA ASP A 8 -3.32 -5.25 -33.92
C ASP A 8 -4.01 -4.32 -32.91
N ARG A 9 -5.01 -3.55 -33.36
CA ARG A 9 -5.80 -2.68 -32.47
C ARG A 9 -6.51 -3.47 -31.38
N LYS A 10 -7.11 -4.59 -31.74
CA LYS A 10 -7.78 -5.48 -30.78
C LYS A 10 -6.79 -6.00 -29.74
N ALA A 11 -5.64 -6.51 -30.17
CA ALA A 11 -4.61 -7.00 -29.28
C ALA A 11 -4.06 -5.92 -28.31
N ILE A 12 -3.84 -4.68 -28.80
CA ILE A 12 -3.41 -3.55 -27.95
C ILE A 12 -4.49 -3.18 -26.94
N ASN A 13 -5.77 -3.20 -27.32
CA ASN A 13 -6.88 -2.89 -26.42
C ASN A 13 -7.01 -3.95 -25.33
N GLU A 14 -6.94 -5.24 -25.69
CA GLU A 14 -6.97 -6.35 -24.74
C GLU A 14 -5.82 -6.25 -23.73
N GLU A 15 -4.59 -5.99 -24.18
CA GLU A 15 -3.43 -5.79 -23.30
C GLU A 15 -3.60 -4.56 -22.40
N SER A 16 -4.18 -3.48 -22.91
CA SER A 16 -4.46 -2.27 -22.14
C SER A 16 -5.50 -2.51 -21.05
N GLU A 17 -6.55 -3.29 -21.33
CA GLU A 17 -7.57 -3.67 -20.36
C GLU A 17 -6.99 -4.56 -19.26
N GLU A 18 -6.19 -5.56 -19.61
CA GLU A 18 -5.51 -6.42 -18.63
C GLU A 18 -4.53 -5.62 -17.77
N PHE A 19 -3.78 -4.72 -18.38
CA PHE A 19 -2.87 -3.85 -17.62
C PHE A 19 -3.61 -2.89 -16.70
N TYR A 20 -4.80 -2.42 -17.09
CA TYR A 20 -5.65 -1.59 -16.23
C TYR A 20 -6.12 -2.33 -14.97
N LYS A 21 -6.40 -3.63 -15.05
CA LYS A 21 -6.72 -4.48 -13.89
C LYS A 21 -5.53 -4.51 -12.89
N VAL A 22 -4.31 -4.61 -13.41
CA VAL A 22 -3.09 -4.56 -12.57
C VAL A 22 -2.96 -3.22 -11.84
N ILE A 23 -3.20 -2.10 -12.55
CA ILE A 23 -3.18 -0.77 -11.94
C ILE A 23 -4.24 -0.65 -10.84
N THR A 24 -5.45 -1.15 -11.08
CA THR A 24 -6.54 -1.13 -10.10
C THR A 24 -6.20 -1.95 -8.86
N ALA A 25 -5.74 -3.18 -9.03
CA ALA A 25 -5.32 -4.04 -7.92
C ALA A 25 -4.15 -3.42 -7.12
N THR A 26 -3.19 -2.78 -7.81
CA THR A 26 -2.08 -2.06 -7.16
C THR A 26 -2.58 -0.90 -6.31
N LYS A 27 -3.55 -0.13 -6.82
CA LYS A 27 -4.17 0.96 -6.06
C LYS A 27 -4.91 0.44 -4.84
N GLU A 28 -5.71 -0.60 -4.97
CA GLU A 28 -6.45 -1.23 -3.87
C GLU A 28 -5.49 -1.72 -2.78
N SER A 29 -4.39 -2.38 -3.16
CA SER A 29 -3.35 -2.83 -2.24
C SER A 29 -2.70 -1.66 -1.47
N PHE A 30 -2.41 -0.55 -2.14
CA PHE A 30 -1.88 0.64 -1.50
C PHE A 30 -2.89 1.32 -0.57
N ASP A 31 -4.17 1.35 -0.94
CA ASP A 31 -5.24 1.89 -0.10
C ASP A 31 -5.43 1.04 1.18
N GLN A 32 -5.26 -0.29 1.11
CA GLN A 32 -5.23 -1.15 2.29
C GLN A 32 -4.09 -0.78 3.26
N LEU A 33 -2.88 -0.48 2.77
CA LEU A 33 -1.78 -0.01 3.63
C LEU A 33 -2.10 1.31 4.32
N LYS A 34 -2.75 2.24 3.61
CA LYS A 34 -3.20 3.52 4.19
C LYS A 34 -4.24 3.31 5.29
N ASP A 35 -5.18 2.42 5.06
CA ASP A 35 -6.23 2.13 6.05
C ASP A 35 -5.67 1.39 7.26
N ALA A 36 -4.70 0.47 7.05
CA ALA A 36 -3.95 -0.15 8.12
C ALA A 36 -3.18 0.89 8.96
N LYS A 37 -2.57 1.88 8.32
CA LYS A 37 -1.86 2.97 9.01
C LYS A 37 -2.80 3.83 9.86
N LYS A 38 -3.98 4.19 9.33
CA LYS A 38 -5.01 4.91 10.11
C LYS A 38 -5.46 4.12 11.33
N SER A 39 -5.69 2.82 11.17
CA SER A 39 -6.09 1.93 12.27
C SER A 39 -4.98 1.80 13.31
N LEU A 40 -3.72 1.75 12.88
CA LEU A 40 -2.56 1.75 13.77
C LEU A 40 -2.50 3.04 14.61
N ASP A 41 -2.74 4.21 14.00
CA ASP A 41 -2.78 5.49 14.72
C ASP A 41 -3.91 5.56 15.75
N LEU A 42 -5.07 4.97 15.44
CA LEU A 42 -6.19 4.84 16.40
C LEU A 42 -5.83 3.89 17.55
N SER A 43 -5.16 2.77 17.27
CA SER A 43 -4.76 1.79 18.29
C SER A 43 -3.78 2.37 19.31
N ARG A 44 -3.04 3.42 18.97
CA ARG A 44 -2.13 4.11 19.89
C ARG A 44 -2.83 4.57 21.17
N LYS A 45 -4.03 5.13 21.03
CA LYS A 45 -4.83 5.59 22.19
C LYS A 45 -5.26 4.42 23.08
N ILE A 46 -5.59 3.27 22.50
CA ILE A 46 -5.95 2.07 23.22
C ILE A 46 -4.74 1.54 24.00
N ILE A 47 -3.57 1.54 23.37
CA ILE A 47 -2.32 1.12 24.00
C ILE A 47 -1.94 2.01 25.18
N GLU A 48 -2.12 3.33 25.05
CA GLU A 48 -1.84 4.32 26.10
C GLU A 48 -2.74 4.17 27.35
N MET A 49 -3.86 3.48 27.21
CA MET A 49 -4.78 3.17 28.33
C MET A 49 -4.43 1.88 29.07
N GLN A 50 -3.43 1.12 28.61
CA GLN A 50 -3.01 -0.13 29.25
C GLN A 50 -2.04 0.13 30.41
N GLU A 51 -1.83 -0.88 31.27
CA GLU A 51 -0.81 -0.86 32.32
C GLU A 51 0.60 -0.73 31.73
N ASP A 52 1.51 -0.09 32.43
CA ASP A 52 2.86 0.31 31.95
C ASP A 52 3.64 -0.84 31.31
N THR A 53 3.61 -2.04 31.89
CA THR A 53 4.35 -3.20 31.36
C THR A 53 3.79 -3.63 30.01
N LEU A 54 2.47 -3.82 29.93
CA LEU A 54 1.79 -4.21 28.69
C LEU A 54 1.90 -3.11 27.64
N GLN A 55 1.80 -1.84 28.05
CA GLN A 55 1.94 -0.69 27.18
C GLN A 55 3.30 -0.67 26.47
N LYS A 56 4.39 -1.02 27.19
CA LYS A 56 5.74 -1.05 26.62
C LYS A 56 5.88 -2.08 25.51
N ASP A 57 5.36 -3.29 25.72
CA ASP A 57 5.42 -4.37 24.74
C ASP A 57 4.55 -4.07 23.51
N LEU A 58 3.35 -3.54 23.70
CA LEU A 58 2.46 -3.13 22.63
C LEU A 58 3.03 -1.97 21.80
N LYS A 59 3.69 -1.00 22.42
CA LYS A 59 4.39 0.09 21.72
C LYS A 59 5.53 -0.43 20.85
N LYS A 60 6.25 -1.46 21.32
CA LYS A 60 7.30 -2.10 20.50
C LYS A 60 6.69 -2.78 19.28
N GLN A 61 5.66 -3.61 19.45
CA GLN A 61 4.96 -4.26 18.34
C GLN A 61 4.40 -3.23 17.34
N MET A 62 3.74 -2.18 17.85
CA MET A 62 3.21 -1.11 17.02
C MET A 62 4.31 -0.42 16.17
N LYS A 63 5.51 -0.23 16.73
CA LYS A 63 6.65 0.34 16.00
C LYS A 63 7.12 -0.59 14.88
N GLU A 64 7.15 -1.90 15.12
CA GLU A 64 7.52 -2.91 14.13
C GLU A 64 6.51 -2.92 12.98
N ILE A 65 5.21 -2.95 13.29
CA ILE A 65 4.13 -2.86 12.29
C ILE A 65 4.20 -1.55 11.50
N SER A 66 4.41 -0.41 12.17
CA SER A 66 4.56 0.89 11.51
C SER A 66 5.73 0.91 10.54
N SER A 67 6.88 0.34 10.93
CA SER A 67 8.06 0.26 10.08
C SER A 67 7.80 -0.61 8.85
N SER A 68 7.10 -1.72 8.99
CA SER A 68 6.72 -2.58 7.87
C SER A 68 5.75 -1.90 6.92
N LEU A 69 4.73 -1.18 7.46
CA LEU A 69 3.79 -0.38 6.66
C LEU A 69 4.51 0.71 5.85
N ASP A 70 5.46 1.41 6.47
CA ASP A 70 6.23 2.45 5.80
C ASP A 70 7.13 1.85 4.71
N SER A 71 7.78 0.73 4.99
CA SER A 71 8.63 0.01 4.02
C SER A 71 7.85 -0.46 2.81
N LEU A 72 6.68 -1.08 3.03
CA LEU A 72 5.80 -1.53 1.94
C LEU A 72 5.24 -0.35 1.15
N SER A 73 4.82 0.73 1.82
CA SER A 73 4.31 1.93 1.16
C SER A 73 5.35 2.59 0.26
N ASN A 74 6.62 2.57 0.65
CA ASN A 74 7.73 3.12 -0.13
C ASN A 74 8.03 2.33 -1.41
N LEU A 75 7.55 1.10 -1.55
CA LEU A 75 7.61 0.36 -2.82
C LEU A 75 6.69 1.00 -3.88
N PHE A 76 5.54 1.51 -3.46
CA PHE A 76 4.56 2.10 -4.38
C PHE A 76 4.93 3.52 -4.80
N MET A 77 5.35 4.34 -3.85
CA MET A 77 5.66 5.76 -4.07
C MET A 77 6.60 6.30 -3.00
N ASP A 78 7.26 7.40 -3.32
CA ASP A 78 8.11 8.08 -2.35
C ASP A 78 7.32 8.61 -1.15
N PRO A 79 7.95 8.66 0.04
CA PRO A 79 7.37 9.30 1.21
C PRO A 79 6.98 10.75 0.93
N GLU A 80 5.90 11.21 1.57
CA GLU A 80 5.49 12.61 1.49
C GLU A 80 6.60 13.53 2.04
N GLY A 81 6.81 14.65 1.36
CA GLY A 81 7.80 15.66 1.78
C GLY A 81 9.17 15.58 1.12
N LEU A 82 9.48 14.52 0.39
CA LEU A 82 10.71 14.48 -0.43
C LEU A 82 10.62 15.49 -1.58
N LYS A 83 11.69 16.29 -1.75
CA LYS A 83 11.77 17.32 -2.78
C LYS A 83 12.95 17.08 -3.71
N GLY A 84 12.74 17.38 -5.00
CA GLY A 84 13.82 17.45 -5.99
C GLY A 84 14.52 16.12 -6.24
N ILE A 85 15.85 16.13 -6.16
CA ILE A 85 16.75 15.01 -6.50
C ILE A 85 16.57 13.79 -5.58
N GLN A 86 15.94 13.94 -4.43
CA GLN A 86 15.70 12.84 -3.48
C GLN A 86 14.56 11.90 -3.90
N ARG A 87 13.78 12.27 -4.92
CA ARG A 87 12.70 11.42 -5.43
C ARG A 87 13.28 10.23 -6.19
N ASN A 88 12.74 9.04 -5.88
CA ASN A 88 13.08 7.83 -6.62
C ASN A 88 12.23 7.74 -7.91
N PRO A 89 12.84 7.86 -9.10
CA PRO A 89 12.09 7.76 -10.35
C PRO A 89 11.60 6.32 -10.64
N ASN A 90 12.10 5.34 -9.90
CA ASN A 90 11.85 3.91 -10.12
C ASN A 90 10.80 3.33 -9.16
N THR A 91 9.93 4.15 -8.56
CA THR A 91 8.80 3.63 -7.79
C THR A 91 7.83 2.85 -8.67
N LEU A 92 7.13 1.88 -8.11
CA LEU A 92 6.14 1.08 -8.83
C LEU A 92 5.10 1.98 -9.54
N ASN A 93 4.63 3.02 -8.86
CA ASN A 93 3.68 3.97 -9.45
C ASN A 93 4.23 4.64 -10.73
N ASN A 94 5.49 5.07 -10.72
CA ASN A 94 6.12 5.67 -11.89
C ASN A 94 6.31 4.66 -13.03
N ARG A 95 6.65 3.42 -12.71
CA ARG A 95 6.79 2.34 -13.71
C ARG A 95 5.45 1.96 -14.34
N LEU A 96 4.41 1.82 -13.53
CA LEU A 96 3.05 1.55 -14.02
C LEU A 96 2.55 2.70 -14.92
N TRP A 97 2.78 3.95 -14.52
CA TRP A 97 2.40 5.11 -15.32
C TRP A 97 3.15 5.15 -16.67
N THR A 98 4.44 4.85 -16.66
CA THR A 98 5.27 4.77 -17.87
C THR A 98 4.79 3.65 -18.80
N ALA A 99 4.55 2.47 -18.27
CA ALA A 99 4.03 1.32 -19.02
C ALA A 99 2.65 1.62 -19.65
N ARG A 100 1.75 2.23 -18.87
CA ARG A 100 0.45 2.69 -19.37
C ARG A 100 0.57 3.68 -20.52
N ARG A 101 1.54 4.62 -20.45
CA ARG A 101 1.81 5.55 -21.56
C ARG A 101 2.22 4.83 -22.82
N TYR A 102 3.06 3.80 -22.72
CA TYR A 102 3.48 3.02 -23.88
C TYR A 102 2.30 2.33 -24.57
N LEU A 103 1.36 1.79 -23.80
CA LEU A 103 0.15 1.16 -24.35
C LEU A 103 -0.82 2.20 -24.94
N GLY A 104 -1.00 3.35 -24.29
CA GLY A 104 -1.99 4.37 -24.70
C GLY A 104 -1.52 5.33 -25.79
N SER A 105 -0.21 5.50 -26.02
CA SER A 105 0.34 6.47 -26.98
C SER A 105 0.64 5.90 -28.36
N SER A 106 0.39 4.61 -28.56
CA SER A 106 0.82 3.91 -29.77
C SER A 106 -0.15 4.08 -30.92
N TRP A 107 0.23 4.90 -31.91
CA TRP A 107 -0.34 4.88 -33.26
C TRP A 107 0.22 3.69 -34.08
N THR A 108 1.05 2.87 -33.45
CA THR A 108 1.71 1.68 -34.00
C THR A 108 1.76 0.63 -32.89
N ILE A 109 1.97 -0.64 -33.24
CA ILE A 109 2.22 -1.70 -32.25
C ILE A 109 3.38 -1.27 -31.37
N PRO A 110 3.23 -1.34 -30.01
CA PRO A 110 4.33 -1.04 -29.12
C PRO A 110 5.57 -1.89 -29.44
N GLY A 111 6.73 -1.25 -29.53
CA GLY A 111 7.98 -1.95 -29.79
C GLY A 111 8.37 -2.89 -28.63
N GLN A 112 9.30 -3.82 -28.89
CA GLN A 112 9.75 -4.81 -27.89
C GLN A 112 10.16 -4.20 -26.55
N ASN A 113 10.85 -3.05 -26.54
CA ASN A 113 11.26 -2.37 -25.32
C ASN A 113 10.06 -1.83 -24.53
N ALA A 114 9.04 -1.33 -25.23
CA ALA A 114 7.82 -0.86 -24.59
C ALA A 114 7.05 -2.04 -23.96
N MET A 115 6.91 -3.15 -24.67
CA MET A 115 6.26 -4.36 -24.14
C MET A 115 7.04 -4.96 -22.98
N LYS A 116 8.38 -4.95 -23.02
CA LYS A 116 9.21 -5.37 -21.89
C LYS A 116 8.98 -4.49 -20.66
N ALA A 117 8.84 -3.17 -20.83
CA ALA A 117 8.51 -2.28 -19.72
C ALA A 117 7.14 -2.58 -19.10
N VAL A 118 6.13 -2.92 -19.93
CA VAL A 118 4.79 -3.34 -19.48
C VAL A 118 4.89 -4.64 -18.67
N THR A 119 5.58 -5.66 -19.19
CA THR A 119 5.78 -6.93 -18.50
C THR A 119 6.48 -6.75 -17.16
N ASN A 120 7.60 -6.02 -17.13
CA ASN A 120 8.35 -5.78 -15.91
C ASN A 120 7.52 -5.03 -14.85
N ALA A 121 6.73 -4.03 -15.27
CA ALA A 121 5.85 -3.29 -14.36
C ALA A 121 4.72 -4.15 -13.80
N ARG A 122 4.20 -5.11 -14.59
CA ARG A 122 3.21 -6.10 -14.15
C ARG A 122 3.80 -7.04 -13.11
N GLU A 123 4.93 -7.66 -13.40
CA GLU A 123 5.62 -8.58 -12.51
C GLU A 123 5.95 -7.91 -11.16
N GLU A 124 6.48 -6.70 -11.19
CA GLU A 124 6.78 -5.93 -9.97
C GLU A 124 5.51 -5.59 -9.18
N ALA A 125 4.41 -5.27 -9.85
CA ALA A 125 3.12 -5.03 -9.20
C ALA A 125 2.60 -6.30 -8.50
N GLU A 126 2.66 -7.44 -9.17
CA GLU A 126 2.22 -8.73 -8.63
C GLU A 126 3.06 -9.13 -7.40
N GLU A 127 4.38 -8.99 -7.47
CA GLU A 127 5.28 -9.24 -6.33
C GLU A 127 4.98 -8.30 -5.15
N THR A 128 4.77 -7.02 -5.43
CA THR A 128 4.46 -6.02 -4.39
C THR A 128 3.11 -6.29 -3.74
N ILE A 129 2.07 -6.59 -4.52
CA ILE A 129 0.75 -6.96 -4.01
C ILE A 129 0.83 -8.22 -3.15
N LYS A 130 1.61 -9.22 -3.58
CA LYS A 130 1.83 -10.44 -2.81
C LYS A 130 2.47 -10.13 -1.46
N ALA A 131 3.52 -9.30 -1.42
CA ALA A 131 4.17 -8.90 -0.17
C ALA A 131 3.22 -8.16 0.78
N VAL A 132 2.37 -7.27 0.24
CA VAL A 132 1.33 -6.59 1.04
C VAL A 132 0.33 -7.58 1.60
N ASN A 133 -0.16 -8.51 0.78
CA ASN A 133 -1.13 -9.52 1.21
C ASN A 133 -0.56 -10.41 2.31
N GLU A 134 0.69 -10.86 2.19
CA GLU A 134 1.38 -11.64 3.22
C GLU A 134 1.48 -10.88 4.53
N PHE A 135 1.91 -9.62 4.49
CA PHE A 135 1.99 -8.76 5.67
C PHE A 135 0.62 -8.55 6.32
N ILE A 136 -0.42 -8.23 5.55
CA ILE A 136 -1.77 -7.99 6.07
C ILE A 136 -2.36 -9.26 6.71
N GLN A 137 -2.16 -10.43 6.08
CA GLN A 137 -2.74 -11.70 6.53
C GLN A 137 -1.99 -12.34 7.70
N VAL A 138 -0.75 -11.96 7.94
CA VAL A 138 0.08 -12.56 9.02
C VAL A 138 0.36 -11.52 10.10
N ASP A 139 1.26 -10.58 9.83
CA ASP A 139 1.78 -9.67 10.86
C ASP A 139 0.73 -8.68 11.35
N TYR A 140 0.03 -8.04 10.39
CA TYR A 140 -0.98 -7.05 10.73
C TYR A 140 -2.21 -7.67 11.38
N LEU A 141 -2.66 -8.84 10.91
CA LEU A 141 -3.80 -9.56 11.51
C LEU A 141 -3.48 -9.97 12.94
N LEU A 142 -2.30 -10.50 13.22
CA LEU A 142 -1.88 -10.87 14.58
C LEU A 142 -1.87 -9.66 15.52
N PHE A 143 -1.35 -8.52 15.04
CA PHE A 143 -1.40 -7.28 15.81
C PHE A 143 -2.83 -6.80 16.04
N GLN A 144 -3.68 -6.84 15.02
CA GLN A 144 -5.10 -6.48 15.10
C GLN A 144 -5.84 -7.34 16.13
N GLU A 145 -5.63 -8.65 16.14
CA GLU A 145 -6.22 -9.57 17.12
C GLU A 145 -5.74 -9.25 18.54
N THR A 146 -4.45 -8.93 18.70
CA THR A 146 -3.87 -8.51 19.97
C THR A 146 -4.57 -7.27 20.52
N ILE A 147 -4.74 -6.24 19.69
CA ILE A 147 -5.40 -4.98 20.08
C ILE A 147 -6.88 -5.20 20.38
N ASN A 148 -7.59 -5.97 19.56
CA ASN A 148 -9.01 -6.26 19.73
C ASN A 148 -9.29 -7.08 20.99
N GLY A 149 -8.34 -7.87 21.46
CA GLY A 149 -8.41 -8.64 22.69
C GLY A 149 -8.22 -7.82 23.97
N LEU A 150 -7.77 -6.57 23.86
CA LEU A 150 -7.52 -5.71 25.03
C LEU A 150 -8.82 -5.25 25.68
N ARG A 151 -8.84 -5.28 27.01
CA ARG A 151 -9.92 -4.66 27.80
C ARG A 151 -9.61 -3.18 27.98
N VAL A 152 -10.45 -2.31 27.44
CA VAL A 152 -10.30 -0.85 27.56
C VAL A 152 -11.35 -0.30 28.50
N LYS A 153 -10.90 0.31 29.61
CA LYS A 153 -11.77 1.10 30.48
C LYS A 153 -11.84 2.53 29.93
N ILE A 154 -12.87 2.80 29.14
CA ILE A 154 -13.07 4.13 28.49
C ILE A 154 -13.50 5.17 29.52
N PHE A 155 -14.27 4.75 30.52
CA PHE A 155 -14.79 5.66 31.54
C PHE A 155 -13.96 5.56 32.81
N LYS A 156 -13.51 6.72 33.30
CA LYS A 156 -12.88 6.83 34.60
C LYS A 156 -13.98 6.79 35.66
N GLU A 157 -13.76 6.00 36.72
CA GLU A 157 -14.65 6.02 37.90
C GLU A 157 -14.59 7.41 38.52
N MET A 158 -15.72 8.09 38.57
CA MET A 158 -15.86 9.39 39.21
C MET A 158 -16.51 9.20 40.59
N GLN A 159 -15.85 9.73 41.61
CA GLN A 159 -16.43 9.80 42.94
C GLN A 159 -17.04 11.18 43.15
N PRO A 160 -18.21 11.28 43.82
CA PRO A 160 -18.80 12.58 44.14
C PRO A 160 -17.89 13.35 45.09
N VAL A 161 -17.65 14.62 44.74
CA VAL A 161 -16.89 15.56 45.58
C VAL A 161 -17.75 15.93 46.77
N LYS A 162 -17.25 15.73 48.02
CA LYS A 162 -17.88 16.21 49.21
C LYS A 162 -17.25 17.55 49.58
N ILE A 163 -18.09 18.55 49.91
CA ILE A 163 -17.68 19.80 50.52
C ILE A 163 -17.66 19.55 52.03
N GLU A 164 -16.47 19.62 52.64
CA GLU A 164 -16.32 19.59 54.11
C GLU A 164 -16.59 20.99 54.71
#